data_b4ce0276ad87baf7607ad93aa9d3accf
#
_entry.id   b4ce0276ad87baf7607ad93aa9d3accf
#
_cell.length_a   1.000
_cell.length_b   1.000
_cell.length_c   1.000
_cell.angle_alpha   90.00
_cell.angle_beta   90.00
_cell.angle_gamma   90.00
#
_symmetry.space_group_name_H-M   'P 1'
#
loop_
_entity.id
_entity.type
_entity.pdbx_description
1 polymer ?
#
loop_
_entity_poly.entity_id
_entity_poly.type
_entity_poly.pdbx_seq_one_letter_code
_entity_poly.pdbx_strand_id
1 'polypeptide(L)'
;MARREQIVQAKQTVAIIGGSGALGFGLAARWAMAGVPLVIGSRDAGRAAEVAARVVEKAGGGEVTGLENEEAAARAGTVLLSVPFRVQAENLNNLRYALQPTTTLIDATVPLAAAIGGRATRTLGVWQGSAAQQAAEMAPRGVTVVSAFHTVSAAALTDPSRELDEDILIAGDDRKTKDDVAALVRRIPGLRPIDCGDLEMARILEQQTALLISVNARHKIKHSGIRLTGLE
;
A
#
# COMPACT_ATOMS: atom_id res chain seq x y z
N MET A 1 18.07 -26.19 -7.18
CA MET A 1 16.65 -25.94 -7.47
C MET A 1 15.99 -25.17 -6.34
N ALA A 2 15.94 -25.64 -5.11
CA ALA A 2 15.23 -24.99 -3.97
C ALA A 2 15.56 -23.50 -3.74
N ARG A 3 16.82 -23.08 -3.81
CA ARG A 3 17.22 -21.67 -3.61
C ARG A 3 16.70 -20.74 -4.70
N ARG A 4 16.57 -21.24 -5.93
CA ARG A 4 16.06 -20.45 -7.06
C ARG A 4 14.53 -20.32 -6.99
N GLU A 5 13.85 -21.36 -6.53
CA GLU A 5 12.40 -21.35 -6.27
C GLU A 5 12.04 -20.43 -5.12
N GLN A 6 12.81 -20.44 -4.01
CA GLN A 6 12.64 -19.51 -2.89
C GLN A 6 12.84 -18.04 -3.31
N ILE A 7 13.81 -17.74 -4.18
CA ILE A 7 14.03 -16.38 -4.69
C ILE A 7 12.87 -15.94 -5.60
N VAL A 8 12.32 -16.83 -6.42
CA VAL A 8 11.17 -16.53 -7.29
C VAL A 8 9.91 -16.32 -6.44
N GLN A 9 9.68 -17.15 -5.44
CA GLN A 9 8.54 -17.03 -4.53
C GLN A 9 8.62 -15.75 -3.70
N ALA A 10 9.79 -15.40 -3.15
CA ALA A 10 9.99 -14.15 -2.42
C ALA A 10 9.70 -12.91 -3.28
N LYS A 11 10.05 -12.93 -4.58
CA LYS A 11 9.74 -11.83 -5.51
C LYS A 11 8.24 -11.66 -5.79
N GLN A 12 7.44 -12.70 -5.61
CA GLN A 12 5.99 -12.68 -5.83
C GLN A 12 5.20 -12.38 -4.55
N THR A 13 5.85 -12.49 -3.39
CA THR A 13 5.22 -12.26 -2.09
C THR A 13 5.13 -10.77 -1.79
N VAL A 14 3.98 -10.34 -1.28
CA VAL A 14 3.75 -8.97 -0.81
C VAL A 14 3.65 -8.97 0.71
N ALA A 15 4.52 -8.20 1.36
CA ALA A 15 4.38 -7.90 2.78
C ALA A 15 3.54 -6.64 2.98
N ILE A 16 2.62 -6.67 3.94
CA ILE A 16 1.75 -5.53 4.26
C ILE A 16 2.03 -5.08 5.69
N ILE A 17 2.77 -3.98 5.82
CA ILE A 17 3.03 -3.32 7.09
C ILE A 17 1.85 -2.38 7.38
N GLY A 18 1.14 -2.67 8.47
CA GLY A 18 -0.13 -1.99 8.76
C GLY A 18 -1.36 -2.74 8.24
N GLY A 19 -1.25 -4.05 8.00
CA GLY A 19 -2.35 -4.91 7.53
C GLY A 19 -3.57 -4.99 8.46
N SER A 20 -3.47 -4.54 9.70
CA SER A 20 -4.63 -4.40 10.60
C SER A 20 -5.47 -3.14 10.34
N GLY A 21 -4.93 -2.16 9.60
CA GLY A 21 -5.66 -0.96 9.16
C GLY A 21 -6.65 -1.27 8.04
N ALA A 22 -7.67 -0.43 7.86
CA ALA A 22 -8.74 -0.68 6.89
C ALA A 22 -8.22 -0.80 5.45
N LEU A 23 -7.26 0.05 5.03
CA LEU A 23 -6.66 -0.01 3.70
C LEU A 23 -5.82 -1.29 3.52
N GLY A 24 -4.88 -1.55 4.44
CA GLY A 24 -4.01 -2.73 4.36
C GLY A 24 -4.79 -4.04 4.40
N PHE A 25 -5.80 -4.13 5.28
CA PHE A 25 -6.69 -5.30 5.37
C PHE A 25 -7.50 -5.50 4.08
N GLY A 26 -8.08 -4.42 3.53
CA GLY A 26 -8.87 -4.49 2.30
C GLY A 26 -8.04 -4.92 1.10
N LEU A 27 -6.83 -4.37 0.92
CA LEU A 27 -5.90 -4.79 -0.13
C LEU A 27 -5.47 -6.24 0.07
N ALA A 28 -5.14 -6.64 1.33
CA ALA A 28 -4.80 -8.02 1.65
C ALA A 28 -5.90 -9.02 1.25
N ALA A 29 -7.16 -8.72 1.61
CA ALA A 29 -8.28 -9.59 1.26
C ALA A 29 -8.45 -9.74 -0.25
N ARG A 30 -8.41 -8.62 -1.01
CA ARG A 30 -8.53 -8.64 -2.47
C ARG A 30 -7.37 -9.36 -3.15
N TRP A 31 -6.13 -9.16 -2.71
CA TRP A 31 -4.98 -9.87 -3.24
C TRP A 31 -4.98 -11.35 -2.89
N ALA A 32 -5.40 -11.73 -1.67
CA ALA A 32 -5.55 -13.14 -1.29
C ALA A 32 -6.58 -13.84 -2.18
N MET A 33 -7.74 -13.22 -2.45
CA MET A 33 -8.73 -13.72 -3.44
C MET A 33 -8.14 -13.90 -4.84
N ALA A 34 -7.22 -13.03 -5.23
CA ALA A 34 -6.52 -13.10 -6.51
C ALA A 34 -5.34 -14.10 -6.51
N GLY A 35 -5.10 -14.81 -5.41
CA GLY A 35 -4.02 -15.79 -5.29
C GLY A 35 -2.63 -15.18 -5.18
N VAL A 36 -2.51 -13.97 -4.67
CA VAL A 36 -1.21 -13.34 -4.36
C VAL A 36 -0.73 -13.84 -3.00
N PRO A 37 0.49 -14.39 -2.87
CA PRO A 37 1.06 -14.76 -1.59
C PRO A 37 1.31 -13.52 -0.72
N LEU A 38 0.85 -13.55 0.54
CA LEU A 38 0.89 -12.39 1.43
C LEU A 38 1.57 -12.69 2.76
N VAL A 39 2.25 -11.70 3.29
CA VAL A 39 2.73 -11.67 4.68
C VAL A 39 2.19 -10.42 5.36
N ILE A 40 1.40 -10.61 6.40
CA ILE A 40 0.89 -9.50 7.23
C ILE A 40 1.94 -9.18 8.28
N GLY A 41 2.45 -7.94 8.26
CA GLY A 41 3.36 -7.44 9.27
C GLY A 41 2.64 -6.76 10.44
N SER A 42 3.11 -7.00 11.65
CA SER A 42 2.71 -6.30 12.87
C SER A 42 3.90 -6.16 13.81
N ARG A 43 3.80 -5.30 14.82
CA ARG A 43 4.77 -5.22 15.92
C ARG A 43 4.69 -6.41 16.90
N ASP A 44 3.66 -7.21 16.78
CA ASP A 44 3.37 -8.40 17.58
C ASP A 44 2.98 -9.52 16.63
N ALA A 45 3.69 -10.65 16.70
CA ALA A 45 3.50 -11.80 15.83
C ALA A 45 2.12 -12.46 16.01
N GLY A 46 1.61 -12.51 17.23
CA GLY A 46 0.28 -13.05 17.54
C GLY A 46 -0.82 -12.25 16.85
N ARG A 47 -0.74 -10.92 16.95
CA ARG A 47 -1.66 -10.01 16.25
C ARG A 47 -1.53 -10.12 14.74
N ALA A 48 -0.33 -10.31 14.21
CA ALA A 48 -0.13 -10.52 12.78
C ALA A 48 -0.84 -11.80 12.31
N ALA A 49 -0.69 -12.91 13.08
CA ALA A 49 -1.34 -14.18 12.79
C ALA A 49 -2.87 -14.09 12.85
N GLU A 50 -3.44 -13.38 13.82
CA GLU A 50 -4.87 -13.12 13.91
C GLU A 50 -5.40 -12.33 12.69
N VAL A 51 -4.67 -11.30 12.27
CA VAL A 51 -5.06 -10.52 11.07
C VAL A 51 -4.95 -11.37 9.82
N ALA A 52 -3.89 -12.18 9.67
CA ALA A 52 -3.73 -13.10 8.55
C ALA A 52 -4.89 -14.11 8.46
N ALA A 53 -5.30 -14.71 9.57
CA ALA A 53 -6.45 -15.62 9.65
C ALA A 53 -7.75 -14.93 9.21
N ARG A 54 -7.99 -13.70 9.65
CA ARG A 54 -9.15 -12.90 9.24
C ARG A 54 -9.11 -12.53 7.74
N VAL A 55 -7.92 -12.30 7.18
CA VAL A 55 -7.77 -12.07 5.73
C VAL A 55 -8.14 -13.33 4.96
N VAL A 56 -7.64 -14.50 5.37
CA VAL A 56 -7.98 -15.80 4.76
C VAL A 56 -9.48 -16.07 4.83
N GLU A 57 -10.10 -15.86 5.99
CA GLU A 57 -11.55 -15.99 6.17
C GLU A 57 -12.31 -15.06 5.22
N LYS A 58 -11.93 -13.79 5.16
CA LYS A 58 -12.57 -12.78 4.32
C LYS A 58 -12.42 -13.07 2.82
N ALA A 59 -11.28 -13.60 2.42
CA ALA A 59 -10.97 -13.96 1.03
C ALA A 59 -11.55 -15.31 0.60
N GLY A 60 -12.00 -16.14 1.54
CA GLY A 60 -12.42 -17.51 1.26
C GLY A 60 -11.24 -18.46 0.97
N GLY A 61 -10.02 -18.09 1.37
CA GLY A 61 -8.81 -18.87 1.16
C GLY A 61 -7.60 -17.96 0.86
N GLY A 62 -6.49 -18.57 0.41
CA GLY A 62 -5.27 -17.87 0.00
C GLY A 62 -4.06 -18.19 0.88
N GLU A 63 -2.87 -17.88 0.35
CA GLU A 63 -1.59 -18.05 1.06
C GLU A 63 -1.28 -16.75 1.82
N VAL A 64 -1.65 -16.70 3.09
CA VAL A 64 -1.46 -15.53 3.94
C VAL A 64 -0.85 -15.96 5.27
N THR A 65 0.30 -15.37 5.62
CA THR A 65 0.97 -15.60 6.92
C THR A 65 1.07 -14.31 7.71
N GLY A 66 1.16 -14.41 9.03
CA GLY A 66 1.37 -13.27 9.92
C GLY A 66 2.73 -13.38 10.60
N LEU A 67 3.52 -12.30 10.59
CA LEU A 67 4.86 -12.23 11.15
C LEU A 67 5.12 -10.86 11.79
N GLU A 68 6.21 -10.72 12.52
CA GLU A 68 6.68 -9.39 12.91
C GLU A 68 7.09 -8.58 11.70
N ASN A 69 7.00 -7.25 11.79
CA ASN A 69 7.21 -6.33 10.66
C ASN A 69 8.53 -6.57 9.93
N GLU A 70 9.62 -6.76 10.66
CA GLU A 70 10.96 -6.95 10.10
C GLU A 70 11.07 -8.28 9.37
N GLU A 71 10.54 -9.36 9.97
CA GLU A 71 10.52 -10.67 9.34
C GLU A 71 9.60 -10.69 8.10
N ALA A 72 8.44 -10.03 8.17
CA ALA A 72 7.53 -9.88 7.04
C ALA A 72 8.23 -9.16 5.87
N ALA A 73 8.88 -8.03 6.14
CA ALA A 73 9.61 -7.26 5.13
C ALA A 73 10.77 -8.06 4.50
N ALA A 74 11.51 -8.83 5.31
CA ALA A 74 12.64 -9.63 4.82
C ALA A 74 12.22 -10.77 3.88
N ARG A 75 10.97 -11.26 3.97
CA ARG A 75 10.44 -12.38 3.17
C ARG A 75 9.79 -11.96 1.85
N ALA A 76 9.65 -10.67 1.61
CA ALA A 76 8.88 -10.15 0.46
C ALA A 76 9.74 -9.34 -0.52
N GLY A 77 9.46 -9.49 -1.80
CA GLY A 77 10.04 -8.63 -2.84
C GLY A 77 9.32 -7.29 -2.96
N THR A 78 8.06 -7.23 -2.50
CA THR A 78 7.26 -5.99 -2.44
C THR A 78 6.76 -5.78 -1.02
N VAL A 79 6.95 -4.58 -0.48
CA VAL A 79 6.48 -4.17 0.84
C VAL A 79 5.51 -3.01 0.69
N LEU A 80 4.26 -3.20 1.10
CA LEU A 80 3.28 -2.12 1.20
C LEU A 80 3.33 -1.52 2.60
N LEU A 81 3.62 -0.23 2.68
CA LEU A 81 3.55 0.56 3.90
C LEU A 81 2.19 1.27 3.98
N SER A 82 1.28 0.70 4.76
CA SER A 82 -0.10 1.18 4.96
C SER A 82 -0.35 1.55 6.42
N VAL A 83 0.49 2.43 6.95
CA VAL A 83 0.43 2.93 8.32
C VAL A 83 0.03 4.41 8.35
N PRO A 84 -0.45 4.95 9.49
CA PRO A 84 -0.60 6.40 9.62
C PRO A 84 0.73 7.13 9.42
N PHE A 85 0.72 8.24 8.68
CA PHE A 85 1.93 9.02 8.37
C PHE A 85 2.78 9.36 9.61
N ARG A 86 2.16 9.65 10.75
CA ARG A 86 2.87 9.98 12.02
C ARG A 86 3.83 8.89 12.51
N VAL A 87 3.68 7.64 12.06
CA VAL A 87 4.56 6.51 12.41
C VAL A 87 5.34 5.96 11.22
N GLN A 88 5.26 6.63 10.04
CA GLN A 88 5.97 6.20 8.83
C GLN A 88 7.48 6.13 9.06
N ALA A 89 8.09 7.23 9.55
CA ALA A 89 9.52 7.31 9.78
C ALA A 89 10.03 6.27 10.79
N GLU A 90 9.28 6.03 11.86
CA GLU A 90 9.59 4.98 12.83
C GLU A 90 9.61 3.59 12.18
N ASN A 91 8.56 3.27 11.40
CA ASN A 91 8.51 1.99 10.69
C ASN A 91 9.66 1.83 9.70
N LEU A 92 9.98 2.87 8.91
CA LEU A 92 11.08 2.81 7.95
C LEU A 92 12.44 2.61 8.65
N ASN A 93 12.68 3.27 9.77
CA ASN A 93 13.88 3.06 10.56
C ASN A 93 13.99 1.62 11.08
N ASN A 94 12.89 1.05 11.59
CA ASN A 94 12.87 -0.32 12.09
C ASN A 94 13.08 -1.33 10.97
N LEU A 95 12.52 -1.07 9.78
CA LEU A 95 12.61 -1.95 8.61
C LEU A 95 13.93 -1.86 7.84
N ARG A 96 14.77 -0.85 8.11
CA ARG A 96 15.94 -0.52 7.27
C ARG A 96 16.91 -1.67 7.01
N TYR A 97 17.05 -2.60 7.96
CA TYR A 97 17.94 -3.76 7.83
C TYR A 97 17.23 -5.01 7.27
N ALA A 98 15.90 -5.01 7.26
CA ALA A 98 15.07 -6.09 6.72
C ALA A 98 14.80 -5.91 5.22
N LEU A 99 14.69 -4.66 4.76
CA LEU A 99 14.46 -4.34 3.35
C LEU A 99 15.69 -4.72 2.52
N GLN A 100 15.50 -5.59 1.53
CA GLN A 100 16.56 -6.04 0.64
C GLN A 100 16.82 -5.00 -0.48
N PRO A 101 18.04 -4.91 -1.05
CA PRO A 101 18.36 -3.92 -2.09
C PRO A 101 17.50 -3.98 -3.36
N THR A 102 16.72 -5.04 -3.56
CA THR A 102 15.80 -5.18 -4.71
C THR A 102 14.33 -5.07 -4.32
N THR A 103 14.05 -4.68 -3.07
CA THR A 103 12.67 -4.53 -2.59
C THR A 103 11.99 -3.34 -3.25
N THR A 104 10.77 -3.54 -3.70
CA THR A 104 9.84 -2.47 -4.04
C THR A 104 9.10 -2.06 -2.78
N LEU A 105 9.25 -0.81 -2.36
CA LEU A 105 8.49 -0.23 -1.25
C LEU A 105 7.34 0.60 -1.82
N ILE A 106 6.11 0.13 -1.63
CA ILE A 106 4.91 0.90 -1.98
C ILE A 106 4.52 1.73 -0.76
N ASP A 107 4.64 3.03 -0.87
CA ASP A 107 4.15 3.96 0.16
C ASP A 107 2.71 4.38 -0.13
N ALA A 108 1.80 4.03 0.78
CA ALA A 108 0.40 4.42 0.75
C ALA A 108 0.04 5.40 1.88
N THR A 109 1.05 5.98 2.54
CA THR A 109 0.83 6.91 3.64
C THR A 109 0.42 8.29 3.13
N VAL A 110 -0.42 8.99 3.90
CA VAL A 110 -0.88 10.34 3.55
C VAL A 110 -0.67 11.26 4.75
N PRO A 111 -0.01 12.42 4.57
CA PRO A 111 0.25 13.35 5.66
C PRO A 111 -1.00 14.18 6.00
N LEU A 112 -2.04 13.50 6.50
CA LEU A 112 -3.27 14.16 6.93
C LEU A 112 -3.13 14.79 8.33
N ALA A 113 -3.64 15.98 8.51
CA ALA A 113 -3.64 16.67 9.80
C ALA A 113 -4.43 15.92 10.89
N ALA A 114 -5.33 15.01 10.51
CA ALA A 114 -6.02 14.12 11.45
C ALA A 114 -5.04 13.28 12.30
N ALA A 115 -3.88 12.96 11.77
CA ALA A 115 -2.85 12.23 12.51
C ALA A 115 -2.30 12.96 13.75
N ILE A 116 -2.51 14.30 13.82
CA ILE A 116 -2.08 15.18 14.92
C ILE A 116 -3.25 15.99 15.50
N GLY A 117 -4.48 15.48 15.41
CA GLY A 117 -5.67 16.12 15.97
C GLY A 117 -6.29 17.24 15.11
N GLY A 118 -5.81 17.44 13.88
CA GLY A 118 -6.37 18.39 12.93
C GLY A 118 -7.51 17.83 12.09
N ARG A 119 -7.95 18.58 11.10
CA ARG A 119 -9.01 18.14 10.17
C ARG A 119 -8.45 17.13 9.16
N ALA A 120 -9.20 16.07 8.88
CA ALA A 120 -8.84 15.06 7.87
C ALA A 120 -8.82 15.61 6.42
N THR A 121 -9.45 16.74 6.18
CA THR A 121 -9.44 17.45 4.89
C THR A 121 -8.23 18.38 4.71
N ARG A 122 -7.30 18.41 5.68
CA ARG A 122 -6.08 19.22 5.63
C ARG A 122 -4.86 18.31 5.56
N THR A 123 -3.96 18.58 4.63
CA THR A 123 -2.65 17.92 4.54
C THR A 123 -1.60 18.71 5.33
N LEU A 124 -0.61 18.00 5.84
CA LEU A 124 0.58 18.57 6.47
C LEU A 124 1.67 18.78 5.40
N GLY A 125 2.50 19.79 5.59
CA GLY A 125 3.72 19.92 4.80
C GLY A 125 4.74 18.85 5.20
N VAL A 126 5.35 18.21 4.21
CA VAL A 126 6.48 17.29 4.37
C VAL A 126 7.69 17.97 3.79
N TRP A 127 8.80 17.97 4.53
CA TRP A 127 10.03 18.68 4.12
C TRP A 127 10.57 18.18 2.77
N GLN A 128 10.50 16.88 2.55
CA GLN A 128 10.92 16.21 1.32
C GLN A 128 9.98 16.46 0.11
N GLY A 129 8.83 17.08 0.35
CA GLY A 129 7.79 17.36 -0.66
C GLY A 129 6.56 16.47 -0.51
N SER A 130 6.72 15.18 -0.17
CA SER A 130 5.65 14.21 0.01
C SER A 130 6.05 13.11 1.01
N ALA A 131 5.08 12.31 1.48
CA ALA A 131 5.36 11.15 2.33
C ALA A 131 6.20 10.10 1.58
N ALA A 132 5.90 9.84 0.31
CA ALA A 132 6.68 8.90 -0.50
C ALA A 132 8.10 9.39 -0.78
N GLN A 133 8.32 10.69 -0.98
CA GLN A 133 9.67 11.27 -1.11
C GLN A 133 10.45 11.17 0.22
N GLN A 134 9.79 11.37 1.37
CA GLN A 134 10.38 11.09 2.68
C GLN A 134 10.75 9.61 2.81
N ALA A 135 9.89 8.71 2.39
CA ALA A 135 10.18 7.28 2.39
C ALA A 135 11.37 6.93 1.51
N ALA A 136 11.51 7.54 0.34
CA ALA A 136 12.63 7.34 -0.57
C ALA A 136 13.97 7.81 0.03
N GLU A 137 13.98 8.95 0.72
CA GLU A 137 15.18 9.46 1.40
C GLU A 137 15.60 8.56 2.58
N MET A 138 14.64 7.94 3.27
CA MET A 138 14.89 7.06 4.41
C MET A 138 15.18 5.60 4.01
N ALA A 139 14.77 5.18 2.82
CA ALA A 139 14.92 3.82 2.36
C ALA A 139 16.40 3.43 2.19
N PRO A 140 16.79 2.16 2.49
CA PRO A 140 18.14 1.69 2.23
C PRO A 140 18.49 1.75 0.75
N ARG A 141 19.79 1.86 0.46
CA ARG A 141 20.29 1.87 -0.92
C ARG A 141 19.83 0.62 -1.69
N GLY A 142 19.25 0.84 -2.87
CA GLY A 142 18.77 -0.20 -3.76
C GLY A 142 17.28 -0.57 -3.56
N VAL A 143 16.63 -0.07 -2.52
CA VAL A 143 15.17 -0.11 -2.38
C VAL A 143 14.56 0.97 -3.26
N THR A 144 13.58 0.60 -4.07
CA THR A 144 12.86 1.55 -4.95
C THR A 144 11.50 1.87 -4.35
N VAL A 145 11.17 3.16 -4.24
CA VAL A 145 9.89 3.61 -3.67
C VAL A 145 8.91 3.96 -4.78
N VAL A 146 7.67 3.53 -4.60
CA VAL A 146 6.53 3.84 -5.46
C VAL A 146 5.38 4.34 -4.59
N SER A 147 4.81 5.47 -4.96
CA SER A 147 3.62 6.07 -4.35
C SER A 147 2.36 5.50 -5.00
N ALA A 148 1.46 4.87 -4.23
CA ALA A 148 0.21 4.31 -4.75
C ALA A 148 -0.85 4.08 -3.67
N PHE A 149 -2.11 3.81 -4.09
CA PHE A 149 -3.26 3.44 -3.23
C PHE A 149 -3.81 4.51 -2.30
N HIS A 150 -3.51 5.78 -2.52
CA HIS A 150 -3.98 6.89 -1.66
C HIS A 150 -5.46 7.20 -1.82
N THR A 151 -6.04 6.91 -2.97
CA THR A 151 -7.41 7.33 -3.35
C THR A 151 -8.42 6.20 -3.28
N VAL A 152 -7.98 4.95 -3.21
CA VAL A 152 -8.91 3.81 -3.16
C VAL A 152 -9.65 3.74 -1.83
N SER A 153 -10.96 3.53 -1.90
CA SER A 153 -11.78 3.45 -0.70
C SER A 153 -11.52 2.15 0.09
N ALA A 154 -10.98 2.28 1.29
CA ALA A 154 -10.80 1.15 2.20
C ALA A 154 -12.13 0.41 2.48
N ALA A 155 -13.25 1.14 2.56
CA ALA A 155 -14.57 0.56 2.76
C ALA A 155 -15.03 -0.27 1.55
N ALA A 156 -14.70 0.17 0.32
CA ALA A 156 -15.00 -0.58 -0.89
C ALA A 156 -14.10 -1.83 -1.03
N LEU A 157 -12.84 -1.74 -0.64
CA LEU A 157 -11.91 -2.87 -0.65
C LEU A 157 -12.33 -4.00 0.31
N THR A 158 -12.85 -3.64 1.50
CA THR A 158 -13.24 -4.62 2.52
C THR A 158 -14.55 -5.34 2.22
N ASP A 159 -15.31 -4.92 1.22
CA ASP A 159 -16.52 -5.59 0.75
C ASP A 159 -16.20 -6.36 -0.55
N PRO A 160 -15.97 -7.70 -0.49
CA PRO A 160 -15.60 -8.49 -1.66
C PRO A 160 -16.71 -8.57 -2.73
N SER A 161 -17.97 -8.37 -2.34
CA SER A 161 -19.11 -8.40 -3.26
C SER A 161 -19.23 -7.14 -4.11
N ARG A 162 -18.52 -6.06 -3.66
CA ARG A 162 -18.54 -4.78 -4.35
C ARG A 162 -17.62 -4.79 -5.56
N GLU A 163 -18.17 -4.47 -6.70
CA GLU A 163 -17.38 -4.13 -7.88
C GLU A 163 -16.64 -2.81 -7.65
N LEU A 164 -15.37 -2.78 -8.04
CA LEU A 164 -14.55 -1.58 -8.03
C LEU A 164 -14.52 -0.99 -9.44
N ASP A 165 -14.45 0.32 -9.54
CA ASP A 165 -14.25 1.05 -10.81
C ASP A 165 -13.47 2.32 -10.50
N GLU A 166 -12.18 2.12 -10.18
CA GLU A 166 -11.32 3.20 -9.71
C GLU A 166 -9.95 3.14 -10.38
N ASP A 167 -9.33 4.29 -10.57
CA ASP A 167 -7.96 4.41 -10.99
C ASP A 167 -7.03 4.46 -9.78
N ILE A 168 -5.99 3.65 -9.82
CA ILE A 168 -4.89 3.71 -8.87
C ILE A 168 -3.76 4.52 -9.51
N LEU A 169 -3.60 5.73 -9.02
CA LEU A 169 -2.55 6.64 -9.47
C LEU A 169 -1.21 6.21 -8.89
N ILE A 170 -0.21 6.04 -9.75
CA ILE A 170 1.11 5.53 -9.41
C ILE A 170 2.16 6.57 -9.79
N ALA A 171 3.09 6.85 -8.87
CA ALA A 171 4.26 7.69 -9.14
C ALA A 171 5.53 7.01 -8.61
N GLY A 172 6.65 7.15 -9.36
CA GLY A 172 7.92 6.57 -8.99
C GLY A 172 8.97 6.78 -10.07
N ASP A 173 10.25 6.81 -9.70
CA ASP A 173 11.34 7.17 -10.60
C ASP A 173 11.80 6.00 -11.48
N ASP A 174 11.55 4.75 -11.08
CA ASP A 174 11.90 3.56 -11.85
C ASP A 174 10.69 2.98 -12.59
N ARG A 175 10.76 2.96 -13.91
CA ARG A 175 9.66 2.50 -14.77
C ARG A 175 9.33 1.03 -14.51
N LYS A 176 10.35 0.17 -14.38
CA LYS A 176 10.12 -1.25 -14.18
C LYS A 176 9.38 -1.51 -12.88
N THR A 177 9.76 -0.83 -11.81
CA THR A 177 9.11 -0.95 -10.51
C THR A 177 7.66 -0.46 -10.55
N LYS A 178 7.37 0.63 -11.29
CA LYS A 178 5.98 1.08 -11.53
C LYS A 178 5.18 0.03 -12.32
N ASP A 179 5.77 -0.60 -13.33
CA ASP A 179 5.13 -1.67 -14.10
C ASP A 179 4.81 -2.90 -13.22
N ASP A 180 5.71 -3.28 -12.31
CA ASP A 180 5.51 -4.37 -11.33
C ASP A 180 4.35 -4.02 -10.37
N VAL A 181 4.28 -2.78 -9.86
CA VAL A 181 3.16 -2.30 -9.03
C VAL A 181 1.85 -2.25 -9.84
N ALA A 182 1.90 -1.80 -11.08
CA ALA A 182 0.74 -1.79 -11.97
C ALA A 182 0.19 -3.21 -12.22
N ALA A 183 1.08 -4.19 -12.37
CA ALA A 183 0.68 -5.59 -12.48
C ALA A 183 -0.03 -6.09 -11.20
N LEU A 184 0.44 -5.67 -10.02
CA LEU A 184 -0.18 -5.99 -8.74
C LEU A 184 -1.57 -5.31 -8.59
N VAL A 185 -1.72 -4.07 -9.04
CA VAL A 185 -3.02 -3.37 -9.09
C VAL A 185 -4.03 -4.13 -9.94
N ARG A 186 -3.62 -4.59 -11.14
CA ARG A 186 -4.49 -5.35 -12.05
C ARG A 186 -4.95 -6.70 -11.51
N ARG A 187 -4.32 -7.23 -10.44
CA ARG A 187 -4.80 -8.43 -9.75
C ARG A 187 -6.15 -8.21 -9.06
N ILE A 188 -6.51 -6.97 -8.79
CA ILE A 188 -7.79 -6.61 -8.17
C ILE A 188 -8.74 -6.14 -9.28
N PRO A 189 -9.80 -6.93 -9.59
CA PRO A 189 -10.76 -6.55 -10.62
C PRO A 189 -11.37 -5.17 -10.38
N GLY A 190 -11.49 -4.38 -11.45
CA GLY A 190 -12.06 -3.03 -11.42
C GLY A 190 -11.08 -1.92 -11.02
N LEU A 191 -9.83 -2.25 -10.64
CA LEU A 191 -8.78 -1.26 -10.45
C LEU A 191 -7.94 -1.13 -11.71
N ARG A 192 -7.77 0.11 -12.18
CA ARG A 192 -6.92 0.44 -13.34
C ARG A 192 -5.69 1.23 -12.89
N PRO A 193 -4.46 0.72 -13.08
CA PRO A 193 -3.24 1.46 -12.75
C PRO A 193 -2.99 2.57 -13.75
N ILE A 194 -2.66 3.77 -13.28
CA ILE A 194 -2.29 4.93 -14.10
C ILE A 194 -0.91 5.42 -13.65
N ASP A 195 0.05 5.37 -14.56
CA ASP A 195 1.38 5.98 -14.35
C ASP A 195 1.25 7.50 -14.43
N CYS A 196 1.54 8.17 -13.32
CA CYS A 196 1.49 9.64 -13.18
C CYS A 196 2.87 10.30 -13.28
N GLY A 197 3.92 9.55 -13.59
CA GLY A 197 5.27 10.08 -13.74
C GLY A 197 6.19 9.77 -12.56
N ASP A 198 7.16 10.66 -12.35
CA ASP A 198 8.20 10.49 -11.34
C ASP A 198 7.68 10.67 -9.90
N LEU A 199 8.47 10.28 -8.91
CA LEU A 199 8.06 10.26 -7.51
C LEU A 199 7.68 11.65 -6.97
N GLU A 200 8.12 12.74 -7.59
CA GLU A 200 7.70 14.10 -7.24
C GLU A 200 6.18 14.32 -7.36
N MET A 201 5.51 13.54 -8.23
CA MET A 201 4.06 13.59 -8.38
C MET A 201 3.32 13.05 -7.16
N ALA A 202 3.96 12.27 -6.31
CA ALA A 202 3.36 11.73 -5.09
C ALA A 202 2.70 12.81 -4.22
N ARG A 203 3.29 14.01 -4.17
CA ARG A 203 2.70 15.14 -3.44
C ARG A 203 1.27 15.44 -3.86
N ILE A 204 0.99 15.37 -5.17
CA ILE A 204 -0.34 15.65 -5.72
C ILE A 204 -1.26 14.44 -5.48
N LEU A 205 -0.74 13.23 -5.62
CA LEU A 205 -1.49 12.00 -5.43
C LEU A 205 -1.97 11.86 -3.98
N GLU A 206 -1.12 12.10 -3.01
CA GLU A 206 -1.43 12.06 -1.58
C GLU A 206 -2.51 13.08 -1.19
N GLN A 207 -2.46 14.30 -1.76
CA GLN A 207 -3.43 15.36 -1.46
C GLN A 207 -4.85 15.03 -1.93
N GLN A 208 -5.00 14.14 -2.91
CA GLN A 208 -6.31 13.72 -3.40
C GLN A 208 -7.13 12.97 -2.33
N THR A 209 -6.47 12.32 -1.37
CA THR A 209 -7.15 11.72 -0.22
C THR A 209 -7.95 12.76 0.56
N ALA A 210 -7.38 13.92 0.83
CA ALA A 210 -8.08 15.01 1.52
C ALA A 210 -9.27 15.56 0.71
N LEU A 211 -9.12 15.63 -0.63
CA LEU A 211 -10.21 15.99 -1.54
C LEU A 211 -11.35 14.97 -1.46
N LEU A 212 -11.07 13.68 -1.55
CA LEU A 212 -12.09 12.62 -1.51
C LEU A 212 -12.79 12.56 -0.16
N ILE A 213 -12.07 12.78 0.95
CA ILE A 213 -12.68 12.91 2.28
C ILE A 213 -13.68 14.07 2.30
N SER A 214 -13.35 15.22 1.71
CA SER A 214 -14.24 16.37 1.61
C SER A 214 -15.47 16.09 0.74
N VAL A 215 -15.28 15.43 -0.42
CA VAL A 215 -16.37 15.01 -1.31
C VAL A 215 -17.31 14.06 -0.59
N ASN A 216 -16.77 13.03 0.05
CA ASN A 216 -17.55 12.05 0.82
C ASN A 216 -18.41 12.71 1.90
N ALA A 217 -17.84 13.65 2.64
CA ALA A 217 -18.57 14.38 3.69
C ALA A 217 -19.70 15.24 3.12
N ARG A 218 -19.45 15.96 2.02
CA ARG A 218 -20.43 16.85 1.39
C ARG A 218 -21.60 16.10 0.76
N HIS A 219 -21.31 14.99 0.10
CA HIS A 219 -22.29 14.20 -0.63
C HIS A 219 -22.87 13.03 0.17
N LYS A 220 -22.46 12.90 1.46
CA LYS A 220 -22.90 11.83 2.38
C LYS A 220 -22.68 10.41 1.78
N ILE A 221 -21.58 10.25 1.06
CA ILE A 221 -21.11 8.97 0.53
C ILE A 221 -19.87 8.50 1.29
N LYS A 222 -19.48 7.23 1.18
CA LYS A 222 -18.38 6.66 1.96
C LYS A 222 -17.23 6.13 1.10
N HIS A 223 -17.34 6.27 -0.22
CA HIS A 223 -16.47 5.53 -1.13
C HIS A 223 -16.36 6.19 -2.51
N SER A 224 -16.08 7.48 -2.55
CA SER A 224 -15.65 8.10 -3.80
C SER A 224 -14.24 7.61 -4.17
N GLY A 225 -14.03 7.35 -5.44
CA GLY A 225 -12.75 7.07 -6.06
C GLY A 225 -12.42 8.11 -7.13
N ILE A 226 -11.35 7.86 -7.87
CA ILE A 226 -10.94 8.67 -9.02
C ILE A 226 -11.03 7.82 -10.28
N ARG A 227 -11.53 8.44 -11.35
CA ARG A 227 -11.51 7.87 -12.69
C ARG A 227 -11.04 8.96 -13.67
N LEU A 228 -9.91 8.76 -14.33
CA LEU A 228 -9.41 9.66 -15.35
C LEU A 228 -10.04 9.30 -16.70
N THR A 229 -10.69 10.27 -17.31
CA THR A 229 -11.28 10.13 -18.64
C THR A 229 -10.27 10.38 -19.74
N GLY A 230 -10.47 9.81 -20.95
CA GLY A 230 -9.59 9.99 -22.10
C GLY A 230 -8.34 9.09 -22.09
N LEU A 231 -8.24 8.16 -21.14
CA LEU A 231 -7.25 7.08 -21.13
C LEU A 231 -7.97 5.77 -21.42
N GLU A 232 -7.68 5.12 -22.52
CA GLU A 232 -8.19 3.81 -22.92
C GLU A 232 -7.37 2.67 -22.35
#